data_257e366ba7f405e0cd907c7b74671a3b
#
_entry.id   257e366ba7f405e0cd907c7b74671a3b
#
_cell.length_a   1.000
_cell.length_b   1.000
_cell.length_c   1.000
_cell.angle_alpha   90.00
_cell.angle_beta   90.00
_cell.angle_gamma   90.00
#
_symmetry.space_group_name_H-M   'P 1'
#
loop_
_entity.id
_entity.type
_entity.pdbx_description
1 polymer ?
#
loop_
_entity_poly.entity_id
_entity_poly.type
_entity_poly.pdbx_seq_one_letter_code
_entity_poly.pdbx_strand_id
1 'polypeptide(L)'
;SLDNNEINEIINKALIDANGLAKAKLKMDDDVVTKLSEVADGDARRALNLLEITSDLAENKVITKELINEVLKDGSLRRFDKGGEVFYDQISALHKSIRGSDPDASLYWFTRMIDGGCDPFYIARRVIRIASEDIGNADPRGIRLALDAWEAQERLGSPEGELAIAHAIVYLACAAKSNAVYKAFNSAMKDAKEFGSKDVPLHLR
;
A
#
# COMPACT_ATOMS: atom_id res chain seq x y z
N SER A 1 -7.31 -1.03 19.77
CA SER A 1 -7.55 -2.41 19.29
C SER A 1 -8.67 -3.01 20.13
N LEU A 2 -9.50 -3.79 19.50
CA LEU A 2 -10.55 -4.55 20.14
C LEU A 2 -9.93 -5.74 20.90
N ASP A 3 -10.63 -6.26 21.90
CA ASP A 3 -10.22 -7.52 22.53
C ASP A 3 -10.70 -8.74 21.71
N ASN A 4 -10.19 -9.94 22.06
CA ASN A 4 -10.55 -11.16 21.34
C ASN A 4 -12.06 -11.50 21.44
N ASN A 5 -12.72 -11.13 22.53
CA ASN A 5 -14.14 -11.40 22.71
C ASN A 5 -14.98 -10.50 21.78
N GLU A 6 -14.60 -9.23 21.68
CA GLU A 6 -15.25 -8.28 20.76
C GLU A 6 -15.07 -8.71 19.29
N ILE A 7 -13.87 -9.21 18.91
CA ILE A 7 -13.63 -9.78 17.58
C ILE A 7 -14.47 -11.04 17.36
N ASN A 8 -14.58 -11.94 18.33
CA ASN A 8 -15.41 -13.14 18.25
C ASN A 8 -16.89 -12.77 18.01
N GLU A 9 -17.41 -11.76 18.71
CA GLU A 9 -18.77 -11.26 18.49
C GLU A 9 -18.98 -10.73 17.06
N ILE A 10 -18.00 -10.00 16.53
CA ILE A 10 -18.04 -9.47 15.15
C ILE A 10 -18.04 -10.62 14.13
N ILE A 11 -17.19 -11.63 14.31
CA ILE A 11 -17.15 -12.82 13.44
C ILE A 11 -18.49 -13.55 13.46
N ASN A 12 -19.01 -13.84 14.66
CA ASN A 12 -20.27 -14.53 14.82
C ASN A 12 -21.43 -13.75 14.19
N LYS A 13 -21.44 -12.42 14.37
CA LYS A 13 -22.45 -11.55 13.74
C LYS A 13 -22.36 -11.61 12.21
N ALA A 14 -21.15 -11.58 11.64
CA ALA A 14 -20.96 -11.67 10.19
C ALA A 14 -21.45 -12.99 9.59
N LEU A 15 -21.35 -14.09 10.35
CA LEU A 15 -21.82 -15.42 9.93
C LEU A 15 -23.35 -15.53 9.86
N ILE A 16 -24.10 -14.75 10.67
CA ILE A 16 -25.56 -14.81 10.75
C ILE A 16 -26.25 -13.62 10.07
N ASP A 17 -25.54 -12.55 9.75
CA ASP A 17 -26.12 -11.35 9.14
C ASP A 17 -26.52 -11.60 7.68
N ALA A 18 -27.72 -11.18 7.31
CA ALA A 18 -28.26 -11.30 5.95
C ALA A 18 -27.45 -10.54 4.89
N ASN A 19 -26.78 -9.45 5.29
CA ASN A 19 -25.84 -8.67 4.47
C ASN A 19 -24.39 -9.18 4.57
N GLY A 20 -24.14 -10.17 5.45
CA GLY A 20 -22.85 -10.83 5.62
C GLY A 20 -22.84 -12.21 4.94
N LEU A 21 -22.30 -13.20 5.66
CA LEU A 21 -22.06 -14.55 5.15
C LEU A 21 -23.20 -15.55 5.47
N ALA A 22 -24.35 -15.10 5.98
CA ALA A 22 -25.47 -16.00 6.33
C ALA A 22 -25.93 -16.88 5.15
N LYS A 23 -25.89 -16.36 3.92
CA LYS A 23 -26.23 -17.10 2.69
C LYS A 23 -25.27 -18.24 2.38
N ALA A 24 -24.03 -18.14 2.81
CA ALA A 24 -23.00 -19.16 2.60
C ALA A 24 -23.22 -20.41 3.48
N LYS A 25 -23.99 -20.28 4.57
CA LYS A 25 -24.32 -21.37 5.53
C LYS A 25 -23.04 -22.09 6.03
N LEU A 26 -22.06 -21.29 6.39
CA LEU A 26 -20.76 -21.78 6.87
C LEU A 26 -20.90 -22.46 8.24
N LYS A 27 -20.10 -23.50 8.45
CA LYS A 27 -19.95 -24.15 9.74
C LYS A 27 -18.54 -23.87 10.26
N MET A 28 -18.44 -23.43 11.48
CA MET A 28 -17.20 -23.10 12.15
C MET A 28 -17.34 -23.40 13.64
N ASP A 29 -16.40 -24.13 14.20
CA ASP A 29 -16.38 -24.45 15.62
C ASP A 29 -15.83 -23.27 16.43
N ASP A 30 -16.19 -23.17 17.72
CA ASP A 30 -15.78 -22.06 18.60
C ASP A 30 -14.27 -21.89 18.70
N ASP A 31 -13.52 -22.99 18.62
CA ASP A 31 -12.06 -22.97 18.65
C ASP A 31 -11.44 -22.42 17.34
N VAL A 32 -12.16 -22.52 16.23
CA VAL A 32 -11.79 -21.92 14.93
C VAL A 32 -12.06 -20.41 14.95
N VAL A 33 -13.20 -20.00 15.55
CA VAL A 33 -13.50 -18.57 15.77
C VAL A 33 -12.42 -17.93 16.64
N THR A 34 -12.05 -18.58 17.74
CA THR A 34 -10.98 -18.12 18.63
C THR A 34 -9.65 -17.97 17.89
N LYS A 35 -9.29 -18.96 17.08
CA LYS A 35 -8.06 -18.91 16.27
C LYS A 35 -8.07 -17.73 15.29
N LEU A 36 -9.19 -17.45 14.67
CA LEU A 36 -9.35 -16.36 13.71
C LEU A 36 -9.21 -15.01 14.41
N SER A 37 -9.77 -14.85 15.62
CA SER A 37 -9.64 -13.62 16.40
C SER A 37 -8.22 -13.37 16.91
N GLU A 38 -7.50 -14.44 17.33
CA GLU A 38 -6.09 -14.33 17.72
C GLU A 38 -5.21 -13.83 16.56
N VAL A 39 -5.45 -14.35 15.36
CA VAL A 39 -4.71 -13.93 14.15
C VAL A 39 -5.05 -12.50 13.73
N ALA A 40 -6.28 -12.06 14.01
CA ALA A 40 -6.72 -10.71 13.71
C ALA A 40 -6.05 -9.64 14.61
N ASP A 41 -5.57 -10.04 15.78
CA ASP A 41 -4.80 -9.17 16.72
C ASP A 41 -5.51 -7.83 17.01
N GLY A 42 -6.80 -7.90 17.34
CA GLY A 42 -7.62 -6.74 17.68
C GLY A 42 -8.09 -5.88 16.49
N ASP A 43 -7.87 -6.34 15.26
CA ASP A 43 -8.33 -5.67 14.03
C ASP A 43 -9.57 -6.38 13.45
N ALA A 44 -10.74 -5.76 13.62
CA ALA A 44 -12.01 -6.28 13.10
C ALA A 44 -12.04 -6.43 11.57
N ARG A 45 -11.40 -5.51 10.83
CA ARG A 45 -11.35 -5.59 9.36
C ARG A 45 -10.52 -6.79 8.92
N ARG A 46 -9.38 -7.02 9.57
CA ARG A 46 -8.54 -8.18 9.31
C ARG A 46 -9.27 -9.48 9.62
N ALA A 47 -10.04 -9.53 10.72
CA ALA A 47 -10.87 -10.68 11.06
C ALA A 47 -11.91 -10.98 9.98
N LEU A 48 -12.65 -9.96 9.52
CA LEU A 48 -13.68 -10.12 8.49
C LEU A 48 -13.07 -10.49 7.12
N ASN A 49 -11.96 -9.91 6.73
CA ASN A 49 -11.26 -10.29 5.50
C ASN A 49 -10.78 -11.74 5.53
N LEU A 50 -10.20 -12.19 6.66
CA LEU A 50 -9.77 -13.57 6.82
C LEU A 50 -10.97 -14.53 6.77
N LEU A 51 -12.07 -14.15 7.40
CA LEU A 51 -13.32 -14.91 7.35
C LEU A 51 -13.85 -15.03 5.91
N GLU A 52 -13.83 -13.96 5.13
CA GLU A 52 -14.29 -13.94 3.74
C GLU A 52 -13.42 -14.84 2.86
N ILE A 53 -12.08 -14.72 2.96
CA ILE A 53 -11.13 -15.56 2.21
C ILE A 53 -11.32 -17.04 2.55
N THR A 54 -11.40 -17.37 3.84
CA THR A 54 -11.61 -18.77 4.27
C THR A 54 -12.99 -19.29 3.87
N SER A 55 -14.00 -18.43 3.80
CA SER A 55 -15.33 -18.75 3.28
C SER A 55 -15.28 -19.18 1.80
N ASP A 56 -14.55 -18.43 0.97
CA ASP A 56 -14.41 -18.69 -0.47
C ASP A 56 -13.64 -19.99 -0.76
N LEU A 57 -12.72 -20.35 0.12
CA LEU A 57 -11.89 -21.56 0.01
C LEU A 57 -12.45 -22.76 0.76
N ALA A 58 -13.52 -22.58 1.55
CA ALA A 58 -14.06 -23.63 2.40
C ALA A 58 -14.72 -24.75 1.62
N GLU A 59 -14.13 -25.96 1.66
CA GLU A 59 -14.76 -27.16 1.13
C GLU A 59 -15.94 -27.56 2.03
N ASN A 60 -17.04 -27.99 1.40
CA ASN A 60 -18.26 -28.41 2.09
C ASN A 60 -18.84 -27.37 3.08
N LYS A 61 -18.48 -26.08 2.92
CA LYS A 61 -18.92 -24.98 3.81
C LYS A 61 -18.41 -25.10 5.24
N VAL A 62 -17.28 -25.77 5.46
CA VAL A 62 -16.66 -25.94 6.76
C VAL A 62 -15.33 -25.19 6.78
N ILE A 63 -15.20 -24.24 7.72
CA ILE A 63 -13.93 -23.56 7.97
C ILE A 63 -13.22 -24.30 9.11
N THR A 64 -11.97 -24.73 8.84
CA THR A 64 -11.13 -25.45 9.81
C THR A 64 -9.90 -24.63 10.19
N LYS A 65 -9.22 -25.03 11.29
CA LYS A 65 -7.94 -24.42 11.68
C LYS A 65 -6.85 -24.62 10.64
N GLU A 66 -6.87 -25.79 9.98
CA GLU A 66 -5.93 -26.13 8.91
C GLU A 66 -6.08 -25.16 7.74
N LEU A 67 -7.33 -24.88 7.32
CA LEU A 67 -7.62 -23.91 6.27
C LEU A 67 -7.14 -22.50 6.63
N ILE A 68 -7.38 -22.05 7.89
CA ILE A 68 -6.85 -20.75 8.36
C ILE A 68 -5.33 -20.74 8.28
N ASN A 69 -4.65 -21.80 8.74
CA ASN A 69 -3.20 -21.88 8.70
C ASN A 69 -2.65 -21.92 7.26
N GLU A 70 -3.35 -22.55 6.33
CA GLU A 70 -3.01 -22.58 4.91
C GLU A 70 -3.12 -21.18 4.30
N VAL A 71 -4.22 -20.49 4.52
CA VAL A 71 -4.44 -19.10 4.08
C VAL A 71 -3.38 -18.16 4.65
N LEU A 72 -2.96 -18.37 5.90
CA LEU A 72 -1.89 -17.60 6.54
C LEU A 72 -0.52 -17.86 5.90
N LYS A 73 -0.22 -19.12 5.54
CA LYS A 73 1.05 -19.51 4.90
C LYS A 73 1.14 -19.03 3.46
N ASP A 74 0.05 -19.10 2.73
CA ASP A 74 -0.02 -18.69 1.31
C ASP A 74 0.07 -17.16 1.09
N GLY A 75 0.12 -16.38 2.17
CA GLY A 75 0.20 -14.91 2.08
C GLY A 75 -1.07 -14.26 1.50
N SER A 76 -2.16 -15.01 1.32
CA SER A 76 -3.42 -14.52 0.74
C SER A 76 -4.04 -13.39 1.57
N LEU A 77 -3.87 -13.39 2.89
CA LEU A 77 -4.24 -12.26 3.75
C LEU A 77 -3.52 -10.96 3.40
N ARG A 78 -2.26 -11.06 2.96
CA ARG A 78 -1.47 -9.89 2.54
C ARG A 78 -1.93 -9.33 1.20
N ARG A 79 -2.52 -10.19 0.33
CA ARG A 79 -3.04 -9.79 -0.99
C ARG A 79 -4.39 -9.07 -0.93
N PHE A 80 -5.19 -9.29 0.11
CA PHE A 80 -6.56 -8.76 0.22
C PHE A 80 -6.66 -7.40 0.89
N ASP A 81 -5.60 -6.90 1.54
CA ASP A 81 -5.57 -5.53 2.08
C ASP A 81 -5.24 -4.48 0.98
N LYS A 82 -5.82 -4.67 -0.21
CA LYS A 82 -5.58 -3.86 -1.42
C LYS A 82 -6.05 -2.41 -1.33
N GLY A 83 -6.68 -1.99 -0.26
CA GLY A 83 -7.23 -0.63 -0.12
C GLY A 83 -7.09 -0.06 1.30
N GLY A 84 -6.39 -0.74 2.20
CA GLY A 84 -6.36 -0.41 3.62
C GLY A 84 -5.32 0.64 4.02
N GLU A 85 -5.51 1.17 5.22
CA GLU A 85 -4.59 2.11 5.89
C GLU A 85 -3.14 1.57 5.96
N VAL A 86 -2.96 0.24 6.00
CA VAL A 86 -1.65 -0.42 6.06
C VAL A 86 -0.76 -0.07 4.86
N PHE A 87 -1.29 -0.16 3.62
CA PHE A 87 -0.50 0.25 2.45
C PHE A 87 -0.28 1.75 2.39
N TYR A 88 -1.23 2.54 2.89
CA TYR A 88 -1.06 4.00 2.99
C TYR A 88 0.07 4.35 3.96
N ASP A 89 0.15 3.70 5.12
CA ASP A 89 1.22 3.90 6.09
C ASP A 89 2.57 3.40 5.55
N GLN A 90 2.59 2.24 4.90
CA GLN A 90 3.81 1.69 4.31
C GLN A 90 4.35 2.55 3.16
N ILE A 91 3.49 3.04 2.25
CA ILE A 91 3.93 3.95 1.18
C ILE A 91 4.38 5.31 1.74
N SER A 92 3.80 5.76 2.85
CA SER A 92 4.22 6.95 3.56
C SER A 92 5.59 6.74 4.23
N ALA A 93 5.82 5.58 4.83
CA ALA A 93 7.10 5.20 5.42
C ALA A 93 8.20 5.10 4.36
N LEU A 94 7.94 4.45 3.21
CA LEU A 94 8.83 4.43 2.06
C LEU A 94 9.21 5.85 1.62
N HIS A 95 8.23 6.72 1.43
CA HIS A 95 8.46 8.11 1.02
C HIS A 95 9.34 8.86 2.02
N LYS A 96 9.05 8.74 3.31
CA LYS A 96 9.83 9.39 4.37
C LYS A 96 11.25 8.84 4.49
N SER A 97 11.45 7.54 4.28
CA SER A 97 12.77 6.91 4.27
C SER A 97 13.62 7.43 3.12
N ILE A 98 13.09 7.50 1.89
CA ILE A 98 13.79 8.09 0.73
C ILE A 98 14.15 9.55 1.00
N ARG A 99 13.20 10.35 1.48
CA ARG A 99 13.43 11.75 1.83
C ARG A 99 14.45 11.93 2.96
N GLY A 100 14.46 11.00 3.91
CA GLY A 100 15.41 10.95 5.03
C GLY A 100 16.79 10.43 4.65
N SER A 101 17.03 10.06 3.38
CA SER A 101 18.29 9.49 2.90
C SER A 101 18.68 8.17 3.59
N ASP A 102 17.70 7.31 3.81
CA ASP A 102 17.87 5.97 4.38
C ASP A 102 17.54 4.90 3.31
N PRO A 103 18.55 4.42 2.55
CA PRO A 103 18.32 3.42 1.51
C PRO A 103 17.88 2.06 2.06
N ASP A 104 18.37 1.65 3.23
CA ASP A 104 18.04 0.35 3.83
C ASP A 104 16.57 0.32 4.28
N ALA A 105 16.10 1.34 4.99
CA ALA A 105 14.69 1.46 5.35
C ALA A 105 13.81 1.60 4.11
N SER A 106 14.28 2.29 3.06
CA SER A 106 13.54 2.45 1.80
C SER A 106 13.33 1.10 1.11
N LEU A 107 14.36 0.27 1.00
CA LEU A 107 14.26 -1.09 0.45
C LEU A 107 13.37 -1.98 1.32
N TYR A 108 13.49 -1.88 2.64
CA TYR A 108 12.67 -2.66 3.56
C TYR A 108 11.16 -2.39 3.33
N TRP A 109 10.77 -1.12 3.29
CA TRP A 109 9.35 -0.79 3.08
C TRP A 109 8.86 -1.16 1.69
N PHE A 110 9.69 -1.00 0.66
CA PHE A 110 9.40 -1.46 -0.70
C PHE A 110 9.16 -2.96 -0.75
N THR A 111 10.10 -3.76 -0.27
CA THR A 111 10.00 -5.23 -0.30
C THR A 111 8.84 -5.73 0.55
N ARG A 112 8.57 -5.08 1.69
CA ARG A 112 7.41 -5.41 2.53
C ARG A 112 6.08 -5.15 1.82
N MET A 113 5.98 -4.09 1.02
CA MET A 113 4.79 -3.82 0.21
C MET A 113 4.63 -4.85 -0.91
N ILE A 114 5.72 -5.21 -1.61
CA ILE A 114 5.70 -6.25 -2.64
C ILE A 114 5.30 -7.61 -2.04
N ASP A 115 5.91 -8.03 -0.95
CA ASP A 115 5.57 -9.27 -0.23
C ASP A 115 4.10 -9.26 0.24
N GLY A 116 3.56 -8.09 0.62
CA GLY A 116 2.16 -7.88 0.93
C GLY A 116 1.20 -7.91 -0.27
N GLY A 117 1.72 -8.10 -1.49
CA GLY A 117 0.91 -8.14 -2.72
C GLY A 117 0.49 -6.78 -3.26
N CYS A 118 1.18 -5.70 -2.85
CA CYS A 118 0.96 -4.38 -3.42
C CYS A 118 1.32 -4.37 -4.91
N ASP A 119 0.48 -3.73 -5.73
CA ASP A 119 0.77 -3.50 -7.14
C ASP A 119 2.08 -2.70 -7.29
N PRO A 120 3.11 -3.25 -7.98
CA PRO A 120 4.38 -2.54 -8.21
C PRO A 120 4.19 -1.17 -8.87
N PHE A 121 3.18 -1.01 -9.73
CA PHE A 121 2.89 0.27 -10.37
C PHE A 121 2.35 1.32 -9.39
N TYR A 122 1.65 0.91 -8.34
CA TYR A 122 1.25 1.83 -7.27
C TYR A 122 2.48 2.43 -6.57
N ILE A 123 3.50 1.60 -6.31
CA ILE A 123 4.76 2.05 -5.71
C ILE A 123 5.55 2.90 -6.70
N ALA A 124 5.68 2.47 -7.96
CA ALA A 124 6.42 3.20 -9.01
C ALA A 124 5.86 4.62 -9.23
N ARG A 125 4.53 4.82 -9.20
CA ARG A 125 3.91 6.17 -9.23
C ARG A 125 4.40 7.04 -8.08
N ARG A 126 4.50 6.48 -6.88
CA ARG A 126 5.01 7.21 -5.72
C ARG A 126 6.48 7.56 -5.88
N VAL A 127 7.30 6.64 -6.44
CA VAL A 127 8.72 6.86 -6.69
C VAL A 127 8.93 8.01 -7.69
N ILE A 128 8.16 8.08 -8.78
CA ILE A 128 8.18 9.20 -9.72
C ILE A 128 7.83 10.52 -9.02
N ARG A 129 6.81 10.51 -8.15
CA ARG A 129 6.44 11.69 -7.38
C ARG A 129 7.56 12.14 -6.44
N ILE A 130 8.20 11.23 -5.72
CA ILE A 130 9.33 11.54 -4.84
C ILE A 130 10.48 12.16 -5.63
N ALA A 131 10.79 11.62 -6.81
CA ALA A 131 11.83 12.17 -7.69
C ALA A 131 11.57 13.64 -8.05
N SER A 132 10.30 14.04 -8.28
CA SER A 132 9.93 15.42 -8.58
C SER A 132 9.85 16.31 -7.33
N GLU A 133 9.31 15.77 -6.22
CA GLU A 133 8.97 16.55 -5.03
C GLU A 133 10.16 16.75 -4.10
N ASP A 134 10.94 15.69 -3.84
CA ASP A 134 12.00 15.68 -2.82
C ASP A 134 13.42 15.76 -3.39
N ILE A 135 13.63 15.29 -4.62
CA ILE A 135 14.90 15.38 -5.32
C ILE A 135 14.92 16.62 -6.21
N GLY A 136 13.93 16.77 -7.08
CA GLY A 136 13.77 17.93 -7.97
C GLY A 136 15.06 18.25 -8.74
N ASN A 137 15.41 19.53 -8.75
CA ASN A 137 16.60 20.01 -9.47
C ASN A 137 17.93 19.75 -8.73
N ALA A 138 17.93 19.17 -7.53
CA ALA A 138 19.17 18.76 -6.88
C ALA A 138 19.87 17.61 -7.63
N ASP A 139 19.08 16.72 -8.25
CA ASP A 139 19.56 15.72 -9.19
C ASP A 139 18.49 15.41 -10.26
N PRO A 140 18.56 16.09 -11.42
CA PRO A 140 17.55 15.95 -12.48
C PRO A 140 17.53 14.56 -13.14
N ARG A 141 18.51 13.70 -12.88
CA ARG A 141 18.52 12.30 -13.34
C ARG A 141 17.48 11.45 -12.59
N GLY A 142 17.12 11.85 -11.36
CA GLY A 142 16.24 11.08 -10.50
C GLY A 142 14.88 10.79 -11.13
N ILE A 143 14.25 11.80 -11.74
CA ILE A 143 12.96 11.62 -12.41
C ILE A 143 13.08 10.70 -13.64
N ARG A 144 14.18 10.81 -14.41
CA ARG A 144 14.39 9.96 -15.57
C ARG A 144 14.54 8.50 -15.14
N LEU A 145 15.34 8.24 -14.11
CA LEU A 145 15.53 6.89 -13.58
C LEU A 145 14.23 6.28 -13.04
N ALA A 146 13.39 7.09 -12.38
CA ALA A 146 12.09 6.63 -11.90
C ALA A 146 11.14 6.26 -13.05
N LEU A 147 11.16 7.01 -14.16
CA LEU A 147 10.39 6.69 -15.36
C LEU A 147 10.94 5.44 -16.08
N ASP A 148 12.26 5.31 -16.20
CA ASP A 148 12.88 4.12 -16.79
C ASP A 148 12.57 2.86 -15.96
N ALA A 149 12.50 2.97 -14.63
CA ALA A 149 12.10 1.87 -13.75
C ALA A 149 10.62 1.46 -13.96
N TRP A 150 9.72 2.44 -14.16
CA TRP A 150 8.33 2.17 -14.56
C TRP A 150 8.27 1.39 -15.86
N GLU A 151 8.99 1.87 -16.89
CA GLU A 151 9.01 1.25 -18.21
C GLU A 151 9.62 -0.16 -18.16
N ALA A 152 10.65 -0.37 -17.35
CA ALA A 152 11.24 -1.69 -17.12
C ALA A 152 10.23 -2.66 -16.47
N GLN A 153 9.48 -2.22 -15.46
CA GLN A 153 8.42 -3.01 -14.84
C GLN A 153 7.33 -3.36 -15.85
N GLU A 154 6.95 -2.43 -16.73
CA GLU A 154 5.93 -2.67 -17.75
C GLU A 154 6.36 -3.73 -18.78
N ARG A 155 7.64 -3.76 -19.13
CA ARG A 155 8.18 -4.68 -20.13
C ARG A 155 8.50 -6.06 -19.57
N LEU A 156 9.04 -6.12 -18.35
CA LEU A 156 9.50 -7.37 -17.73
C LEU A 156 8.40 -8.05 -16.91
N GLY A 157 7.51 -7.26 -16.31
CA GLY A 157 6.54 -7.79 -15.36
C GLY A 157 7.16 -8.21 -14.03
N SER A 158 6.32 -8.80 -13.16
CA SER A 158 6.76 -9.35 -11.87
C SER A 158 7.23 -10.80 -12.03
N PRO A 159 8.28 -11.24 -11.32
CA PRO A 159 9.02 -10.49 -10.29
C PRO A 159 10.22 -9.67 -10.82
N GLU A 160 10.59 -9.79 -12.09
CA GLU A 160 11.85 -9.27 -12.63
C GLU A 160 11.90 -7.74 -12.68
N GLY A 161 10.79 -7.09 -13.05
CA GLY A 161 10.69 -5.64 -13.17
C GLY A 161 10.82 -4.89 -11.85
N GLU A 162 10.50 -5.54 -10.73
CA GLU A 162 10.56 -4.98 -9.39
C GLU A 162 11.99 -4.57 -8.99
N LEU A 163 13.02 -5.25 -9.54
CA LEU A 163 14.40 -4.88 -9.31
C LEU A 163 14.75 -3.50 -9.88
N ALA A 164 14.14 -3.11 -11.00
CA ALA A 164 14.34 -1.77 -11.58
C ALA A 164 13.73 -0.69 -10.66
N ILE A 165 12.56 -0.96 -10.05
CA ILE A 165 11.96 -0.05 -9.07
C ILE A 165 12.83 0.05 -7.81
N ALA A 166 13.36 -1.08 -7.31
CA ALA A 166 14.29 -1.10 -6.19
C ALA A 166 15.55 -0.27 -6.46
N HIS A 167 16.12 -0.39 -7.66
CA HIS A 167 17.27 0.41 -8.11
C HIS A 167 16.97 1.91 -8.06
N ALA A 168 15.82 2.33 -8.60
CA ALA A 168 15.40 3.73 -8.55
C ALA A 168 15.22 4.22 -7.10
N ILE A 169 14.63 3.42 -6.23
CA ILE A 169 14.43 3.74 -4.80
C ILE A 169 15.78 4.00 -4.11
N VAL A 170 16.76 3.09 -4.27
CA VAL A 170 18.09 3.25 -3.67
C VAL A 170 18.79 4.50 -4.19
N TYR A 171 18.74 4.71 -5.51
CA TYR A 171 19.31 5.91 -6.11
C TYR A 171 18.73 7.18 -5.52
N LEU A 172 17.40 7.28 -5.46
CA LEU A 172 16.72 8.46 -4.91
C LEU A 172 16.99 8.64 -3.41
N ALA A 173 17.11 7.55 -2.65
CA ALA A 173 17.48 7.62 -1.24
C ALA A 173 18.89 8.20 -1.04
N CYS A 174 19.84 7.86 -1.92
CA CYS A 174 21.21 8.36 -1.87
C CYS A 174 21.42 9.73 -2.55
N ALA A 175 20.48 10.18 -3.38
CA ALA A 175 20.57 11.44 -4.10
C ALA A 175 20.47 12.66 -3.18
N ALA A 176 21.04 13.80 -3.61
CA ALA A 176 20.80 15.08 -2.95
C ALA A 176 19.32 15.45 -2.97
N LYS A 177 18.83 16.10 -1.91
CA LYS A 177 17.43 16.45 -1.72
C LYS A 177 17.18 17.93 -1.93
N SER A 178 16.11 18.27 -2.67
CA SER A 178 15.61 19.64 -2.77
C SER A 178 14.12 19.64 -3.09
N ASN A 179 13.33 20.26 -2.24
CA ASN A 179 11.90 20.50 -2.48
C ASN A 179 11.62 21.93 -3.01
N ALA A 180 12.67 22.62 -3.52
CA ALA A 180 12.54 24.01 -3.94
C ALA A 180 11.53 24.19 -5.08
N VAL A 181 11.53 23.28 -6.07
CA VAL A 181 10.57 23.30 -7.19
C VAL A 181 9.14 23.12 -6.68
N TYR A 182 8.92 22.16 -5.79
CA TYR A 182 7.61 21.91 -5.18
C TYR A 182 7.08 23.14 -4.44
N LYS A 183 7.93 23.79 -3.62
CA LYS A 183 7.56 25.01 -2.90
C LYS A 183 7.26 26.17 -3.84
N ALA A 184 8.12 26.39 -4.85
CA ALA A 184 7.95 27.46 -5.83
C ALA A 184 6.66 27.26 -6.64
N PHE A 185 6.38 26.03 -7.09
CA PHE A 185 5.15 25.72 -7.80
C PHE A 185 3.90 26.01 -6.96
N ASN A 186 3.88 25.57 -5.70
CA ASN A 186 2.74 25.83 -4.81
C ASN A 186 2.56 27.33 -4.51
N SER A 187 3.65 28.09 -4.37
CA SER A 187 3.59 29.54 -4.21
C SER A 187 3.02 30.20 -5.47
N ALA A 188 3.54 29.87 -6.64
CA ALA A 188 3.04 30.39 -7.92
C ALA A 188 1.57 30.05 -8.16
N MET A 189 1.14 28.82 -7.79
CA MET A 189 -0.28 28.42 -7.88
C MET A 189 -1.18 29.25 -6.95
N LYS A 190 -0.68 29.60 -5.75
CA LYS A 190 -1.40 30.49 -4.84
C LYS A 190 -1.54 31.90 -5.45
N ASP A 191 -0.44 32.46 -5.96
CA ASP A 191 -0.42 33.78 -6.58
C ASP A 191 -1.32 33.82 -7.82
N ALA A 192 -1.31 32.80 -8.66
CA ALA A 192 -2.18 32.68 -9.83
C ALA A 192 -3.67 32.65 -9.46
N LYS A 193 -4.04 31.98 -8.35
CA LYS A 193 -5.42 31.98 -7.83
C LYS A 193 -5.84 33.35 -7.29
N GLU A 194 -4.92 34.04 -6.63
CA GLU A 194 -5.18 35.34 -6.01
C GLU A 194 -5.21 36.50 -7.06
N PHE A 195 -4.33 36.43 -8.06
CA PHE A 195 -4.10 37.51 -9.03
C PHE A 195 -4.38 37.13 -10.50
N GLY A 196 -5.04 35.99 -10.73
CA GLY A 196 -5.27 35.45 -12.09
C GLY A 196 -6.06 36.33 -13.07
N SER A 197 -6.67 37.39 -12.58
CA SER A 197 -7.39 38.40 -13.44
C SER A 197 -6.50 39.52 -13.97
N LYS A 198 -5.20 39.56 -13.58
CA LYS A 198 -4.29 40.60 -14.07
C LYS A 198 -3.84 40.31 -15.48
N ASP A 199 -3.85 41.40 -16.31
CA ASP A 199 -3.36 41.31 -17.68
C ASP A 199 -1.88 41.01 -17.79
N VAL A 200 -1.51 40.38 -18.92
CA VAL A 200 -0.09 40.15 -19.24
C VAL A 200 0.57 41.54 -19.46
N PRO A 201 1.72 41.79 -18.77
CA PRO A 201 2.47 43.03 -18.96
C PRO A 201 2.87 43.28 -20.43
N LEU A 202 2.87 44.58 -20.88
CA LEU A 202 3.11 44.92 -22.27
C LEU A 202 4.47 44.39 -22.80
N HIS A 203 5.50 44.35 -21.96
CA HIS A 203 6.85 43.87 -22.34
C HIS A 203 6.95 42.33 -22.51
N LEU A 204 5.89 41.61 -22.17
CA LEU A 204 5.79 40.15 -22.36
C LEU A 204 4.80 39.77 -23.47
N ARG A 205 4.21 40.75 -24.16
CA ARG A 205 3.28 40.56 -25.29
C ARG A 205 4.03 40.58 -26.62
#